data_f36beaca9c854a8e233291d435c5c8ed
#
_entry.id   f36beaca9c854a8e233291d435c5c8ed
#
_cell.length_a   1.000
_cell.length_b   1.000
_cell.length_c   1.000
_cell.angle_alpha   90.00
_cell.angle_beta   90.00
_cell.angle_gamma   90.00
#
_symmetry.space_group_name_H-M   'P 1'
#
loop_
_entity.id
_entity.type
_entity.pdbx_description
1 polymer ?
#
loop_
_entity_poly.entity_id
_entity_poly.type
_entity_poly.pdbx_seq_one_letter_code
_entity_poly.pdbx_strand_id
1 'polypeptide(L)'
;MSTVSTTHDHAHDHAHDDHTPHGWRRWLFATNHKDIGTMYLIFSFISLLAGGMMALGIRLELFQPGLQFFRPEFFNQLTTMHGLVMVFGAIMPAFVGFANWMVPLQIGASDMAFARMNNFSFWILPVAATLLLSSFFVPGGAPSGGWTIYAPVTSQMGPGMDMAIFSLHLLGASSIMGSINIIVTILNMRAPGLTLMKMPMFCWTWLITAYLLIAVMPVLAGAITMVLTDRHFGTSFFSAVGGGDPIMFQHIFWFFGHPEVYIMILPAFGIVSEIVPAFSRKTLFGYSSMVYATASIAILSFIVWAHHMFATGMPVTGQLFFMYATMLIAVPTGVKIFNWVATMWKGSMTFETPMLWAVGFIFVFTMGGFTGLILAMAPIDIGVQDTYYVVAHFHYVLVAGSLFAMFAGFYYWCPKWTGFMANETRGKIHFWASMIFFNVTFFPMHFLGLAGMPRRYADYPTQFADFNMVASIGALGFGLAQVYFLFCVALPAYRGKGEKAAMKPWDGAKGLEWTIPSPAPHHTFETPPSAQQLHDAGI
;
A
#
# COMPACT_ATOMS: atom_id res chain seq x y z
N MET A 1 -29.05 29.96 68.09
CA MET A 1 -29.24 30.44 66.72
C MET A 1 -27.88 30.32 66.04
N SER A 2 -27.67 29.25 65.34
CA SER A 2 -26.44 28.98 64.57
C SER A 2 -26.78 28.97 63.06
N THR A 3 -26.23 29.91 62.36
CA THR A 3 -26.38 30.05 60.92
C THR A 3 -25.44 29.06 60.24
N VAL A 4 -26.06 28.12 59.49
CA VAL A 4 -25.34 27.20 58.60
C VAL A 4 -25.04 27.95 57.33
N SER A 5 -23.76 28.14 57.01
CA SER A 5 -23.26 28.64 55.73
C SER A 5 -23.19 27.47 54.75
N THR A 6 -24.02 27.51 53.71
CA THR A 6 -23.96 26.61 52.57
C THR A 6 -22.92 27.17 51.59
N THR A 7 -21.78 26.55 51.49
CA THR A 7 -20.81 26.77 50.41
C THR A 7 -21.34 26.10 49.16
N HIS A 8 -21.70 26.90 48.15
CA HIS A 8 -21.93 26.43 46.81
C HIS A 8 -20.56 26.09 46.18
N ASP A 9 -20.32 24.80 45.99
CA ASP A 9 -19.27 24.32 45.11
C ASP A 9 -19.69 24.66 43.65
N HIS A 10 -19.09 25.70 43.12
CA HIS A 10 -19.08 25.92 41.65
C HIS A 10 -18.14 24.91 41.04
N ALA A 11 -18.69 23.78 40.56
CA ALA A 11 -18.05 22.95 39.58
C ALA A 11 -17.80 23.84 38.35
N HIS A 12 -16.54 24.25 38.13
CA HIS A 12 -16.10 24.82 36.88
C HIS A 12 -16.15 23.69 35.84
N ASP A 13 -17.24 23.65 35.09
CA ASP A 13 -17.29 23.01 33.78
C ASP A 13 -16.24 23.72 32.90
N HIS A 14 -15.02 23.18 32.88
CA HIS A 14 -14.06 23.48 31.82
C HIS A 14 -14.63 22.90 30.53
N ALA A 15 -15.52 23.64 29.87
CA ALA A 15 -15.77 23.47 28.46
C ALA A 15 -14.40 23.63 27.77
N HIS A 16 -13.78 22.52 27.38
CA HIS A 16 -12.65 22.55 26.47
C HIS A 16 -13.13 23.25 25.20
N ASP A 17 -12.80 24.51 25.05
CA ASP A 17 -12.93 25.21 23.79
C ASP A 17 -12.20 24.36 22.74
N ASP A 18 -12.97 23.77 21.85
CA ASP A 18 -12.45 22.95 20.76
C ASP A 18 -11.76 23.89 19.77
N HIS A 19 -10.49 24.20 20.02
CA HIS A 19 -9.63 25.04 19.17
C HIS A 19 -9.28 24.40 17.83
N THR A 20 -10.12 23.46 17.36
CA THR A 20 -9.92 22.83 16.05
C THR A 20 -9.99 23.90 14.97
N PRO A 21 -8.91 24.12 14.19
CA PRO A 21 -8.94 25.08 13.11
C PRO A 21 -10.05 24.76 12.11
N HIS A 22 -10.76 25.77 11.62
CA HIS A 22 -11.87 25.61 10.68
C HIS A 22 -11.52 26.07 9.26
N GLY A 23 -12.26 25.58 8.26
CA GLY A 23 -12.12 25.95 6.86
C GLY A 23 -10.86 25.39 6.20
N TRP A 24 -10.47 25.98 5.06
CA TRP A 24 -9.35 25.51 4.24
C TRP A 24 -7.97 25.55 4.94
N ARG A 25 -7.82 26.47 5.91
CA ARG A 25 -6.57 26.61 6.69
C ARG A 25 -6.29 25.38 7.56
N ARG A 26 -7.32 24.70 8.04
CA ARG A 26 -7.19 23.44 8.79
C ARG A 26 -6.39 22.43 7.98
N TRP A 27 -6.68 22.30 6.70
CA TRP A 27 -6.07 21.30 5.83
C TRP A 27 -4.69 21.72 5.33
N LEU A 28 -4.54 22.98 4.91
CA LEU A 28 -3.26 23.45 4.37
C LEU A 28 -2.14 23.49 5.41
N PHE A 29 -2.47 23.89 6.64
CA PHE A 29 -1.52 24.04 7.74
C PHE A 29 -1.71 23.00 8.84
N ALA A 30 -2.31 21.85 8.53
CA ALA A 30 -2.54 20.76 9.47
C ALA A 30 -1.23 20.30 10.12
N THR A 31 -1.25 20.19 11.44
CA THR A 31 -0.18 19.55 12.21
C THR A 31 -0.67 18.30 12.91
N ASN A 32 -1.99 18.11 12.99
CA ASN A 32 -2.61 16.94 13.60
C ASN A 32 -2.46 15.70 12.69
N HIS A 33 -1.98 14.61 13.24
CA HIS A 33 -1.74 13.37 12.51
C HIS A 33 -3.00 12.77 11.87
N LYS A 34 -4.19 12.97 12.46
CA LYS A 34 -5.47 12.46 11.94
C LYS A 34 -5.91 13.22 10.70
N ASP A 35 -5.78 14.57 10.72
CA ASP A 35 -6.08 15.40 9.55
C ASP A 35 -5.14 15.07 8.39
N ILE A 36 -3.85 14.93 8.66
CA ILE A 36 -2.85 14.55 7.66
C ILE A 36 -3.12 13.14 7.13
N GLY A 37 -3.41 12.18 8.01
CA GLY A 37 -3.79 10.84 7.62
C GLY A 37 -5.03 10.81 6.73
N THR A 38 -6.03 11.63 7.03
CA THR A 38 -7.24 11.78 6.20
C THR A 38 -6.89 12.32 4.81
N MET A 39 -6.01 13.32 4.72
CA MET A 39 -5.57 13.86 3.44
C MET A 39 -4.83 12.80 2.59
N TYR A 40 -3.95 12.00 3.22
CA TYR A 40 -3.30 10.87 2.55
C TYR A 40 -4.30 9.84 2.01
N LEU A 41 -5.30 9.46 2.81
CA LEU A 41 -6.32 8.49 2.40
C LEU A 41 -7.18 9.00 1.23
N ILE A 42 -7.59 10.28 1.26
CA ILE A 42 -8.35 10.90 0.17
C ILE A 42 -7.50 10.97 -1.10
N PHE A 43 -6.25 11.45 -1.00
CA PHE A 43 -5.33 11.53 -2.13
C PHE A 43 -5.09 10.16 -2.76
N SER A 44 -4.84 9.16 -1.93
CA SER A 44 -4.61 7.79 -2.38
C SER A 44 -5.83 7.19 -3.08
N PHE A 45 -7.03 7.45 -2.58
CA PHE A 45 -8.25 6.96 -3.20
C PHE A 45 -8.53 7.65 -4.55
N ILE A 46 -8.26 8.94 -4.67
CA ILE A 46 -8.32 9.66 -5.96
C ILE A 46 -7.31 9.06 -6.94
N SER A 47 -6.09 8.79 -6.50
CA SER A 47 -5.05 8.15 -7.31
C SER A 47 -5.45 6.73 -7.72
N LEU A 48 -6.08 5.97 -6.82
CA LEU A 48 -6.63 4.64 -7.12
C LEU A 48 -7.66 4.69 -8.24
N LEU A 49 -8.57 5.67 -8.21
CA LEU A 49 -9.56 5.85 -9.26
C LEU A 49 -8.90 6.27 -10.59
N ALA A 50 -7.95 7.21 -10.55
CA ALA A 50 -7.24 7.68 -11.73
C ALA A 50 -6.43 6.54 -12.39
N GLY A 51 -5.62 5.82 -11.62
CA GLY A 51 -4.86 4.67 -12.11
C GLY A 51 -5.77 3.50 -12.52
N GLY A 52 -6.91 3.32 -11.83
CA GLY A 52 -7.94 2.36 -12.19
C GLY A 52 -8.60 2.66 -13.54
N MET A 53 -8.87 3.92 -13.83
CA MET A 53 -9.37 4.33 -15.16
C MET A 53 -8.35 4.03 -16.28
N MET A 54 -7.06 4.24 -16.01
CA MET A 54 -6.00 3.86 -16.95
C MET A 54 -5.99 2.33 -17.17
N ALA A 55 -6.15 1.53 -16.12
CA ALA A 55 -6.27 0.07 -16.22
C ALA A 55 -7.49 -0.36 -17.03
N LEU A 56 -8.64 0.28 -16.83
CA LEU A 56 -9.84 0.03 -17.63
C LEU A 56 -9.61 0.39 -19.10
N GLY A 57 -8.88 1.47 -19.39
CA GLY A 57 -8.46 1.80 -20.77
C GLY A 57 -7.61 0.69 -21.39
N ILE A 58 -6.62 0.18 -20.66
CA ILE A 58 -5.80 -0.96 -21.10
C ILE A 58 -6.68 -2.18 -21.40
N ARG A 59 -7.63 -2.50 -20.50
CA ARG A 59 -8.50 -3.67 -20.69
C ARG A 59 -9.56 -3.48 -21.78
N LEU A 60 -9.96 -2.23 -22.02
CA LEU A 60 -10.85 -1.89 -23.12
C LEU A 60 -10.17 -2.12 -24.48
N GLU A 61 -8.91 -1.68 -24.62
CA GLU A 61 -8.11 -1.94 -25.82
C GLU A 61 -7.92 -3.43 -26.05
N LEU A 62 -7.64 -4.19 -25.03
CA LEU A 62 -7.38 -5.63 -25.10
C LEU A 62 -8.66 -6.49 -25.02
N PHE A 63 -9.84 -5.89 -25.18
CA PHE A 63 -11.10 -6.65 -25.16
C PHE A 63 -11.24 -7.58 -26.36
N GLN A 64 -10.75 -7.14 -27.52
CA GLN A 64 -10.70 -7.90 -28.76
C GLN A 64 -9.33 -7.75 -29.44
N PRO A 65 -8.90 -8.71 -30.29
CA PRO A 65 -7.69 -8.58 -31.09
C PRO A 65 -7.78 -7.40 -32.06
N GLY A 66 -6.65 -6.85 -32.43
CA GLY A 66 -6.51 -5.65 -33.25
C GLY A 66 -6.58 -4.35 -32.44
N LEU A 67 -6.06 -3.26 -33.00
CA LEU A 67 -6.14 -1.94 -32.39
C LEU A 67 -7.57 -1.43 -32.40
N GLN A 68 -8.15 -1.15 -31.23
CA GLN A 68 -9.56 -0.77 -31.08
C GLN A 68 -9.73 0.73 -30.90
N PHE A 69 -9.09 1.32 -29.90
CA PHE A 69 -9.34 2.68 -29.43
C PHE A 69 -8.09 3.53 -29.40
N PHE A 70 -6.92 2.92 -29.11
CA PHE A 70 -5.69 3.65 -28.83
C PHE A 70 -4.58 3.32 -29.81
N ARG A 71 -3.74 4.32 -30.11
CA ARG A 71 -2.47 4.06 -30.78
C ARG A 71 -1.52 3.34 -29.83
N PRO A 72 -0.60 2.48 -30.33
CA PRO A 72 0.34 1.74 -29.50
C PRO A 72 1.17 2.61 -28.53
N GLU A 73 1.56 3.81 -28.99
CA GLU A 73 2.32 4.76 -28.16
C GLU A 73 1.50 5.22 -26.94
N PHE A 74 0.24 5.56 -27.13
CA PHE A 74 -0.65 5.99 -26.04
C PHE A 74 -1.02 4.83 -25.11
N PHE A 75 -1.22 3.63 -25.66
CA PHE A 75 -1.40 2.41 -24.85
C PHE A 75 -0.20 2.16 -23.93
N ASN A 76 1.03 2.32 -24.43
CA ASN A 76 2.25 2.18 -23.64
C ASN A 76 2.37 3.27 -22.58
N GLN A 77 1.94 4.51 -22.87
CA GLN A 77 1.84 5.58 -21.88
C GLN A 77 0.82 5.21 -20.78
N LEU A 78 -0.37 4.71 -21.14
CA LEU A 78 -1.36 4.27 -20.16
C LEU A 78 -0.81 3.15 -19.25
N THR A 79 -0.11 2.18 -19.82
CA THR A 79 0.49 1.06 -19.08
C THR A 79 1.53 1.55 -18.08
N THR A 80 2.39 2.48 -18.50
CA THR A 80 3.43 3.07 -17.66
C THR A 80 2.83 3.89 -16.53
N MET A 81 1.91 4.79 -16.88
CA MET A 81 1.28 5.71 -15.93
C MET A 81 0.35 4.99 -14.95
N HIS A 82 -0.36 3.94 -15.40
CA HIS A 82 -1.09 3.06 -14.50
C HIS A 82 -0.18 2.52 -13.40
N GLY A 83 0.96 1.95 -13.75
CA GLY A 83 1.92 1.41 -12.78
C GLY A 83 2.45 2.47 -11.83
N LEU A 84 2.93 3.61 -12.35
CA LEU A 84 3.48 4.69 -11.53
C LEU A 84 2.44 5.30 -10.57
N VAL A 85 1.22 5.57 -11.07
CA VAL A 85 0.14 6.14 -10.24
C VAL A 85 -0.34 5.15 -9.19
N MET A 86 -0.45 3.86 -9.53
CA MET A 86 -0.89 2.84 -8.56
C MET A 86 0.13 2.61 -7.45
N VAL A 87 1.41 2.50 -7.77
CA VAL A 87 2.46 2.26 -6.78
C VAL A 87 2.66 3.50 -5.91
N PHE A 88 3.03 4.62 -6.52
CA PHE A 88 3.46 5.82 -5.79
C PHE A 88 2.33 6.77 -5.41
N GLY A 89 1.19 6.72 -6.08
CA GLY A 89 0.05 7.59 -5.81
C GLY A 89 -1.05 6.92 -4.99
N ALA A 90 -1.31 5.62 -5.18
CA ALA A 90 -2.39 4.92 -4.50
C ALA A 90 -1.89 4.09 -3.31
N ILE A 91 -1.07 3.05 -3.53
CA ILE A 91 -0.74 2.07 -2.49
C ILE A 91 0.10 2.70 -1.37
N MET A 92 1.25 3.28 -1.70
CA MET A 92 2.14 3.83 -0.68
C MET A 92 1.48 4.94 0.14
N PRO A 93 0.85 5.97 -0.46
CA PRO A 93 0.18 7.01 0.31
C PRO A 93 -0.99 6.50 1.15
N ALA A 94 -1.74 5.47 0.71
CA ALA A 94 -2.79 4.88 1.52
C ALA A 94 -2.24 4.33 2.83
N PHE A 95 -1.19 3.54 2.77
CA PHE A 95 -0.59 2.98 3.97
C PHE A 95 0.02 4.05 4.88
N VAL A 96 0.63 5.11 4.31
CA VAL A 96 1.07 6.28 5.09
C VAL A 96 -0.10 6.96 5.77
N GLY A 97 -1.27 7.05 5.11
CA GLY A 97 -2.51 7.54 5.70
C GLY A 97 -2.97 6.71 6.90
N PHE A 98 -2.97 5.38 6.75
CA PHE A 98 -3.24 4.48 7.87
C PHE A 98 -2.24 4.64 9.01
N ALA A 99 -0.94 4.77 8.71
CA ALA A 99 0.09 4.97 9.73
C ALA A 99 -0.11 6.28 10.50
N ASN A 100 -0.35 7.38 9.79
CA ASN A 100 -0.63 8.67 10.41
C ASN A 100 -1.84 8.59 11.34
N TRP A 101 -2.92 7.95 10.92
CA TRP A 101 -4.10 7.79 11.75
C TRP A 101 -3.83 6.89 12.96
N MET A 102 -3.23 5.71 12.74
CA MET A 102 -3.31 4.62 13.71
C MET A 102 -2.07 4.48 14.57
N VAL A 103 -0.86 4.75 14.04
CA VAL A 103 0.37 4.54 14.82
C VAL A 103 0.38 5.36 16.12
N PRO A 104 0.12 6.70 16.13
CA PRO A 104 0.08 7.44 17.38
C PRO A 104 -0.99 6.90 18.34
N LEU A 105 -2.18 6.55 17.86
CA LEU A 105 -3.25 5.99 18.69
C LEU A 105 -2.86 4.65 19.31
N GLN A 106 -2.20 3.79 18.55
CA GLN A 106 -1.80 2.45 19.00
C GLN A 106 -0.64 2.45 20.00
N ILE A 107 0.24 3.45 19.91
CA ILE A 107 1.36 3.55 20.84
C ILE A 107 1.11 4.52 22.00
N GLY A 108 -0.04 5.18 22.04
CA GLY A 108 -0.39 6.16 23.07
C GLY A 108 0.37 7.47 22.96
N ALA A 109 0.78 7.86 21.75
CA ALA A 109 1.40 9.16 21.45
C ALA A 109 0.34 10.22 21.16
N SER A 110 0.62 11.47 21.55
CA SER A 110 -0.29 12.59 21.28
C SER A 110 -0.32 13.01 19.82
N ASP A 111 0.79 12.88 19.10
CA ASP A 111 0.92 13.19 17.67
C ASP A 111 2.17 12.49 17.08
N MET A 112 2.47 12.77 15.81
CA MET A 112 3.74 12.40 15.19
C MET A 112 4.87 13.28 15.71
N ALA A 113 6.10 12.75 15.76
CA ALA A 113 7.27 13.46 16.31
C ALA A 113 7.56 14.79 15.62
N PHE A 114 7.38 14.86 14.31
CA PHE A 114 7.67 16.03 13.47
C PHE A 114 6.43 16.48 12.72
N ALA A 115 5.48 17.09 13.41
CA ALA A 115 4.17 17.46 12.87
C ALA A 115 4.23 18.38 11.63
N ARG A 116 5.13 19.38 11.60
CA ARG A 116 5.30 20.27 10.44
C ARG A 116 5.92 19.54 9.23
N MET A 117 6.92 18.69 9.47
CA MET A 117 7.51 17.85 8.43
C MET A 117 6.48 16.87 7.87
N ASN A 118 5.59 16.36 8.72
CA ASN A 118 4.48 15.50 8.32
C ASN A 118 3.52 16.20 7.35
N ASN A 119 3.14 17.43 7.65
CA ASN A 119 2.32 18.24 6.74
C ASN A 119 3.04 18.50 5.40
N PHE A 120 4.31 18.87 5.45
CA PHE A 120 5.11 19.13 4.26
C PHE A 120 5.26 17.87 3.39
N SER A 121 5.50 16.70 4.01
CA SER A 121 5.59 15.43 3.27
C SER A 121 4.31 15.12 2.52
N PHE A 122 3.14 15.44 3.08
CA PHE A 122 1.87 15.27 2.36
C PHE A 122 1.78 16.25 1.17
N TRP A 123 2.02 17.56 1.37
CA TRP A 123 1.77 18.56 0.32
C TRP A 123 2.69 18.44 -0.89
N ILE A 124 3.82 17.76 -0.76
CA ILE A 124 4.67 17.39 -1.91
C ILE A 124 3.94 16.39 -2.84
N LEU A 125 3.08 15.50 -2.32
CA LEU A 125 2.41 14.48 -3.13
C LEU A 125 1.49 15.05 -4.22
N PRO A 126 0.55 15.99 -3.93
CA PRO A 126 -0.26 16.61 -4.97
C PRO A 126 0.58 17.32 -6.03
N VAL A 127 1.70 17.96 -5.64
CA VAL A 127 2.62 18.61 -6.58
C VAL A 127 3.26 17.56 -7.49
N ALA A 128 3.78 16.48 -6.92
CA ALA A 128 4.39 15.40 -7.67
C ALA A 128 3.40 14.72 -8.62
N ALA A 129 2.18 14.42 -8.15
CA ALA A 129 1.12 13.84 -8.97
C ALA A 129 0.70 14.75 -10.12
N THR A 130 0.57 16.06 -9.86
CA THR A 130 0.27 17.06 -10.90
C THR A 130 1.36 17.06 -11.96
N LEU A 131 2.63 17.07 -11.55
CA LEU A 131 3.77 17.02 -12.46
C LEU A 131 3.76 15.74 -13.30
N LEU A 132 3.52 14.58 -12.67
CA LEU A 132 3.45 13.30 -13.36
C LEU A 132 2.32 13.27 -14.39
N LEU A 133 1.10 13.66 -14.01
CA LEU A 133 -0.06 13.64 -14.90
C LEU A 133 0.04 14.69 -16.00
N SER A 134 0.69 15.81 -15.75
CA SER A 134 0.93 16.85 -16.77
C SER A 134 1.84 16.37 -17.90
N SER A 135 2.61 15.29 -17.69
CA SER A 135 3.44 14.68 -18.72
C SER A 135 2.66 14.19 -19.96
N PHE A 136 1.37 13.90 -19.83
CA PHE A 136 0.52 13.57 -20.98
C PHE A 136 0.34 14.72 -21.99
N PHE A 137 0.54 15.96 -21.56
CA PHE A 137 0.22 17.16 -22.34
C PHE A 137 1.44 17.85 -22.98
N VAL A 138 2.62 17.26 -22.85
CA VAL A 138 3.85 17.78 -23.46
C VAL A 138 4.19 17.04 -24.76
N PRO A 139 5.02 17.60 -25.64
CA PRO A 139 5.44 16.91 -26.88
C PRO A 139 6.06 15.54 -26.57
N GLY A 140 5.58 14.50 -27.27
CA GLY A 140 5.96 13.10 -27.04
C GLY A 140 5.13 12.39 -25.97
N GLY A 141 4.31 13.11 -25.20
CA GLY A 141 3.43 12.55 -24.18
C GLY A 141 4.13 12.02 -22.93
N ALA A 142 3.42 11.24 -22.14
CA ALA A 142 3.92 10.61 -20.93
C ALA A 142 4.95 9.50 -21.21
N PRO A 143 5.75 9.06 -20.21
CA PRO A 143 6.66 7.93 -20.38
C PRO A 143 5.93 6.67 -20.85
N SER A 144 6.60 5.86 -21.70
CA SER A 144 6.01 4.69 -22.36
C SER A 144 6.79 3.38 -22.18
N GLY A 145 7.87 3.40 -21.37
CA GLY A 145 8.75 2.24 -21.13
C GLY A 145 8.29 1.27 -20.03
N GLY A 146 7.07 1.42 -19.50
CA GLY A 146 6.60 0.73 -18.31
C GLY A 146 7.05 1.40 -17.01
N TRP A 147 6.48 1.01 -15.87
CA TRP A 147 6.78 1.63 -14.57
C TRP A 147 8.24 1.46 -14.12
N THR A 148 8.95 0.49 -14.68
CA THR A 148 10.38 0.22 -14.42
C THR A 148 11.31 1.21 -15.11
N ILE A 149 10.78 1.97 -16.09
CA ILE A 149 11.48 3.05 -16.78
C ILE A 149 12.91 2.70 -17.24
N TYR A 150 13.10 1.54 -17.89
CA TYR A 150 14.42 1.04 -18.29
C TYR A 150 15.14 1.96 -19.27
N ALA A 151 16.40 2.30 -18.94
CA ALA A 151 17.35 2.84 -19.89
C ALA A 151 17.83 1.70 -20.84
N PRO A 152 18.23 2.00 -22.10
CA PRO A 152 18.36 3.32 -22.70
C PRO A 152 17.08 3.88 -23.35
N VAL A 153 15.95 3.15 -23.34
CA VAL A 153 14.70 3.60 -23.96
C VAL A 153 14.25 4.94 -23.34
N THR A 154 14.29 5.06 -22.02
CA THR A 154 13.90 6.27 -21.31
C THR A 154 14.82 7.47 -21.57
N SER A 155 16.09 7.22 -21.91
CA SER A 155 17.03 8.27 -22.28
C SER A 155 16.65 8.96 -23.60
N GLN A 156 15.84 8.31 -24.45
CA GLN A 156 15.44 8.78 -25.78
C GLN A 156 14.03 9.40 -25.81
N MET A 157 13.30 9.36 -24.70
CA MET A 157 11.94 9.91 -24.61
C MET A 157 11.92 11.43 -24.56
N GLY A 158 10.75 12.03 -24.84
CA GLY A 158 10.50 13.47 -24.78
C GLY A 158 10.54 14.03 -23.34
N PRO A 159 10.20 15.32 -23.16
CA PRO A 159 10.25 16.01 -21.86
C PRO A 159 9.30 15.42 -20.81
N GLY A 160 8.29 14.67 -21.21
CA GLY A 160 7.43 13.94 -20.26
C GLY A 160 8.20 12.97 -19.36
N MET A 161 9.34 12.42 -19.83
CA MET A 161 10.20 11.59 -19.00
C MET A 161 10.90 12.41 -17.90
N ASP A 162 11.34 13.61 -18.19
CA ASP A 162 11.96 14.49 -17.18
C ASP A 162 10.95 14.87 -16.09
N MET A 163 9.70 15.16 -16.49
CA MET A 163 8.61 15.43 -15.55
C MET A 163 8.34 14.22 -14.63
N ALA A 164 8.37 13.00 -15.18
CA ALA A 164 8.22 11.80 -14.38
C ALA A 164 9.41 11.58 -13.43
N ILE A 165 10.65 11.83 -13.88
CA ILE A 165 11.85 11.75 -13.02
C ILE A 165 11.73 12.74 -11.85
N PHE A 166 11.41 14.00 -12.10
CA PHE A 166 11.24 14.99 -11.03
C PHE A 166 10.07 14.64 -10.11
N SER A 167 8.96 14.14 -10.64
CA SER A 167 7.85 13.65 -9.83
C SER A 167 8.30 12.53 -8.88
N LEU A 168 9.04 11.53 -9.38
CA LEU A 168 9.55 10.44 -8.56
C LEU A 168 10.55 10.90 -7.50
N HIS A 169 11.37 11.93 -7.77
CA HIS A 169 12.22 12.54 -6.75
C HIS A 169 11.40 13.18 -5.63
N LEU A 170 10.33 13.91 -5.97
CA LEU A 170 9.44 14.52 -4.97
C LEU A 170 8.72 13.45 -4.14
N LEU A 171 8.23 12.37 -4.77
CA LEU A 171 7.60 11.25 -4.09
C LEU A 171 8.58 10.53 -3.15
N GLY A 172 9.83 10.35 -3.59
CA GLY A 172 10.90 9.79 -2.78
C GLY A 172 11.25 10.66 -1.57
N ALA A 173 11.35 11.97 -1.75
CA ALA A 173 11.59 12.92 -0.65
C ALA A 173 10.46 12.87 0.38
N SER A 174 9.20 12.85 -0.07
CA SER A 174 8.03 12.65 0.81
C SER A 174 8.14 11.37 1.62
N SER A 175 8.47 10.25 0.97
CA SER A 175 8.57 8.93 1.62
C SER A 175 9.68 8.89 2.66
N ILE A 176 10.85 9.48 2.40
CA ILE A 176 11.95 9.56 3.37
C ILE A 176 11.54 10.38 4.60
N MET A 177 10.93 11.55 4.39
CA MET A 177 10.47 12.39 5.51
C MET A 177 9.42 11.68 6.37
N GLY A 178 8.44 11.02 5.74
CA GLY A 178 7.44 10.22 6.43
C GLY A 178 8.07 9.07 7.22
N SER A 179 9.06 8.41 6.66
CA SER A 179 9.77 7.29 7.30
C SER A 179 10.56 7.73 8.53
N ILE A 180 11.31 8.83 8.43
CA ILE A 180 12.02 9.42 9.58
C ILE A 180 11.02 9.74 10.70
N ASN A 181 9.89 10.33 10.35
CA ASN A 181 8.85 10.70 11.30
C ASN A 181 8.27 9.47 12.01
N ILE A 182 7.91 8.44 11.27
CA ILE A 182 7.36 7.19 11.82
C ILE A 182 8.38 6.51 12.76
N ILE A 183 9.64 6.39 12.36
CA ILE A 183 10.70 5.79 13.19
C ILE A 183 10.84 6.54 14.51
N VAL A 184 10.98 7.86 14.45
CA VAL A 184 11.18 8.67 15.67
C VAL A 184 9.93 8.63 16.56
N THR A 185 8.74 8.68 15.98
CA THR A 185 7.47 8.55 16.72
C THR A 185 7.40 7.21 17.45
N ILE A 186 7.62 6.10 16.76
CA ILE A 186 7.55 4.76 17.36
C ILE A 186 8.64 4.56 18.41
N LEU A 187 9.88 4.98 18.15
CA LEU A 187 10.97 4.72 19.09
C LEU A 187 10.93 5.61 20.32
N ASN A 188 10.50 6.87 20.20
CA ASN A 188 10.65 7.86 21.26
C ASN A 188 9.34 8.27 21.94
N MET A 189 8.16 8.03 21.34
CA MET A 189 6.89 8.54 21.83
C MET A 189 5.91 7.46 22.33
N ARG A 190 6.37 6.23 22.49
CA ARG A 190 5.51 5.16 23.05
C ARG A 190 5.13 5.48 24.49
N ALA A 191 3.89 5.14 24.84
CA ALA A 191 3.41 5.24 26.22
C ALA A 191 4.35 4.53 27.20
N PRO A 192 4.56 5.09 28.41
CA PRO A 192 5.33 4.43 29.47
C PRO A 192 4.79 3.03 29.74
N GLY A 193 5.68 2.02 29.75
CA GLY A 193 5.31 0.61 29.92
C GLY A 193 5.04 -0.16 28.61
N LEU A 194 4.82 0.52 27.50
CA LEU A 194 4.70 -0.12 26.19
C LEU A 194 6.09 -0.38 25.59
N THR A 195 6.62 -1.57 25.83
CA THR A 195 7.89 -2.00 25.23
C THR A 195 7.71 -2.39 23.78
N LEU A 196 8.80 -2.47 23.01
CA LEU A 196 8.74 -2.87 21.59
C LEU A 196 8.02 -4.21 21.40
N MET A 197 8.31 -5.22 22.24
CA MET A 197 7.71 -6.55 22.13
C MET A 197 6.27 -6.66 22.68
N LYS A 198 5.70 -5.54 23.11
CA LYS A 198 4.25 -5.43 23.44
C LYS A 198 3.49 -4.57 22.42
N MET A 199 4.20 -3.99 21.47
CA MET A 199 3.65 -3.09 20.46
C MET A 199 2.75 -3.84 19.47
N PRO A 200 1.64 -3.26 18.99
CA PRO A 200 0.81 -3.84 17.95
C PRO A 200 1.61 -4.22 16.70
N MET A 201 1.18 -5.29 16.02
CA MET A 201 1.89 -5.75 14.80
C MET A 201 1.89 -4.72 13.69
N PHE A 202 0.86 -3.90 13.58
CA PHE A 202 0.82 -2.82 12.61
C PHE A 202 1.96 -1.80 12.82
N CYS A 203 2.25 -1.46 14.07
CA CYS A 203 3.39 -0.59 14.40
C CYS A 203 4.75 -1.24 14.08
N TRP A 204 4.90 -2.55 14.29
CA TRP A 204 6.11 -3.28 13.92
C TRP A 204 6.32 -3.31 12.40
N THR A 205 5.27 -3.61 11.64
CA THR A 205 5.37 -3.64 10.18
C THR A 205 5.73 -2.26 9.64
N TRP A 206 5.19 -1.20 10.21
CA TRP A 206 5.53 0.17 9.83
C TRP A 206 6.95 0.58 10.22
N LEU A 207 7.42 0.21 11.40
CA LEU A 207 8.79 0.48 11.80
C LEU A 207 9.79 -0.15 10.82
N ILE A 208 9.57 -1.40 10.45
CA ILE A 208 10.42 -2.13 9.50
C ILE A 208 10.28 -1.53 8.08
N THR A 209 9.08 -1.22 7.64
CA THR A 209 8.82 -0.56 6.34
C THR A 209 9.53 0.79 6.25
N ALA A 210 9.51 1.58 7.31
CA ALA A 210 10.18 2.87 7.35
C ALA A 210 11.72 2.75 7.22
N TYR A 211 12.32 1.73 7.82
CA TYR A 211 13.74 1.45 7.61
C TYR A 211 14.05 1.04 6.17
N LEU A 212 13.20 0.21 5.55
CA LEU A 212 13.35 -0.15 4.14
C LEU A 212 13.30 1.10 3.24
N LEU A 213 12.31 1.97 3.45
CA LEU A 213 12.15 3.20 2.66
C LEU A 213 13.38 4.10 2.72
N ILE A 214 13.94 4.33 3.91
CA ILE A 214 15.16 5.14 4.05
C ILE A 214 16.35 4.50 3.32
N ALA A 215 16.43 3.17 3.32
CA ALA A 215 17.54 2.47 2.67
C ALA A 215 17.44 2.49 1.14
N VAL A 216 16.25 2.33 0.55
CA VAL A 216 16.11 2.09 -0.89
C VAL A 216 15.72 3.32 -1.71
N MET A 217 15.02 4.30 -1.14
CA MET A 217 14.62 5.50 -1.89
C MET A 217 15.81 6.30 -2.45
N PRO A 218 16.94 6.47 -1.73
CA PRO A 218 18.13 7.08 -2.31
C PRO A 218 18.70 6.31 -3.50
N VAL A 219 18.56 4.99 -3.53
CA VAL A 219 19.03 4.16 -4.65
C VAL A 219 18.20 4.41 -5.90
N LEU A 220 16.87 4.46 -5.77
CA LEU A 220 15.99 4.87 -6.87
C LEU A 220 16.35 6.29 -7.36
N ALA A 221 16.47 7.23 -6.44
CA ALA A 221 16.83 8.61 -6.77
C ALA A 221 18.14 8.67 -7.55
N GLY A 222 19.14 7.89 -7.14
CA GLY A 222 20.43 7.75 -7.84
C GLY A 222 20.24 7.23 -9.28
N ALA A 223 19.49 6.13 -9.46
CA ALA A 223 19.25 5.54 -10.78
C ALA A 223 18.61 6.54 -11.77
N ILE A 224 17.53 7.21 -11.34
CA ILE A 224 16.81 8.17 -12.20
C ILE A 224 17.56 9.49 -12.38
N THR A 225 18.45 9.87 -11.44
CA THR A 225 19.35 10.99 -11.62
C THR A 225 20.41 10.67 -12.69
N MET A 226 20.96 9.44 -12.70
CA MET A 226 21.88 9.00 -13.75
C MET A 226 21.21 9.01 -15.13
N VAL A 227 19.92 8.62 -15.24
CA VAL A 227 19.15 8.78 -16.49
C VAL A 227 19.04 10.26 -16.88
N LEU A 228 18.74 11.13 -15.92
CA LEU A 228 18.61 12.58 -16.17
C LEU A 228 19.93 13.16 -16.68
N THR A 229 21.07 12.77 -16.13
CA THR A 229 22.38 13.23 -16.59
C THR A 229 22.76 12.67 -17.96
N ASP A 230 22.42 11.43 -18.26
CA ASP A 230 22.58 10.85 -19.60
C ASP A 230 21.74 11.61 -20.65
N ARG A 231 20.57 12.14 -20.26
CA ARG A 231 19.71 12.92 -21.15
C ARG A 231 20.19 14.34 -21.43
N HIS A 232 20.77 15.03 -20.44
CA HIS A 232 20.98 16.48 -20.50
C HIS A 232 22.43 16.94 -20.28
N PHE A 233 23.27 16.09 -19.70
CA PHE A 233 24.64 16.48 -19.30
C PHE A 233 25.75 15.69 -20.00
N GLY A 234 25.39 14.89 -21.01
CA GLY A 234 26.37 14.16 -21.84
C GLY A 234 27.11 13.03 -21.12
N THR A 235 26.58 12.56 -19.98
CA THR A 235 27.06 11.31 -19.37
C THR A 235 26.55 10.12 -20.17
N SER A 236 27.16 8.94 -19.99
CA SER A 236 26.82 7.72 -20.71
C SER A 236 26.75 6.51 -19.79
N PHE A 237 26.15 6.66 -18.61
CA PHE A 237 26.03 5.57 -17.63
C PHE A 237 25.36 4.33 -18.23
N PHE A 238 24.34 4.53 -19.06
CA PHE A 238 23.50 3.46 -19.61
C PHE A 238 23.58 3.35 -21.14
N SER A 239 24.54 4.02 -21.77
CA SER A 239 24.79 3.95 -23.21
C SER A 239 26.03 3.15 -23.50
N ALA A 240 25.88 2.01 -24.19
CA ALA A 240 27.00 1.14 -24.57
C ALA A 240 28.01 1.84 -25.48
N VAL A 241 27.55 2.75 -26.36
CA VAL A 241 28.42 3.52 -27.26
C VAL A 241 29.40 4.41 -26.49
N GLY A 242 28.98 4.94 -25.35
CA GLY A 242 29.82 5.76 -24.48
C GLY A 242 30.56 4.96 -23.39
N GLY A 243 30.53 3.63 -23.44
CA GLY A 243 31.16 2.76 -22.44
C GLY A 243 30.30 2.42 -21.22
N GLY A 244 29.03 2.80 -21.22
CA GLY A 244 28.06 2.45 -20.18
C GLY A 244 27.40 1.08 -20.40
N ASP A 245 26.50 0.71 -19.47
CA ASP A 245 25.79 -0.56 -19.54
C ASP A 245 24.31 -0.41 -19.15
N PRO A 246 23.34 -0.68 -20.05
CA PRO A 246 21.92 -0.69 -19.72
C PRO A 246 21.53 -1.68 -18.61
N ILE A 247 22.25 -2.80 -18.48
CA ILE A 247 22.00 -3.80 -17.43
C ILE A 247 22.32 -3.22 -16.05
N MET A 248 23.27 -2.31 -15.95
CA MET A 248 23.57 -1.60 -14.70
C MET A 248 22.34 -0.82 -14.20
N PHE A 249 21.56 -0.18 -15.10
CA PHE A 249 20.31 0.44 -14.69
C PHE A 249 19.37 -0.57 -14.04
N GLN A 250 19.18 -1.74 -14.64
CA GLN A 250 18.31 -2.78 -14.12
C GLN A 250 18.75 -3.26 -12.74
N HIS A 251 20.03 -3.46 -12.50
CA HIS A 251 20.56 -3.82 -11.19
C HIS A 251 20.28 -2.74 -10.14
N ILE A 252 20.57 -1.48 -10.42
CA ILE A 252 20.32 -0.37 -9.48
C ILE A 252 18.82 -0.20 -9.24
N PHE A 253 18.01 -0.24 -10.30
CA PHE A 253 16.56 -0.11 -10.18
C PHE A 253 15.97 -1.25 -9.32
N TRP A 254 16.35 -2.51 -9.57
CA TRP A 254 15.77 -3.64 -8.85
C TRP A 254 16.32 -3.80 -7.43
N PHE A 255 17.50 -3.28 -7.14
CA PHE A 255 17.97 -3.17 -5.75
C PHE A 255 17.05 -2.27 -4.91
N PHE A 256 16.43 -1.28 -5.52
CA PHE A 256 15.26 -0.58 -4.97
C PHE A 256 13.97 -1.39 -5.16
N GLY A 257 13.70 -1.88 -6.36
CA GLY A 257 12.39 -2.36 -6.79
C GLY A 257 11.89 -3.59 -6.05
N HIS A 258 12.76 -4.51 -5.65
CA HIS A 258 12.32 -5.66 -4.88
C HIS A 258 12.01 -5.33 -3.41
N PRO A 259 12.86 -4.60 -2.65
CA PRO A 259 12.42 -4.07 -1.36
C PRO A 259 11.15 -3.23 -1.43
N GLU A 260 10.91 -2.49 -2.52
CA GLU A 260 9.70 -1.71 -2.74
C GLU A 260 8.43 -2.56 -2.71
N VAL A 261 8.43 -3.76 -3.31
CA VAL A 261 7.25 -4.63 -3.24
C VAL A 261 6.97 -5.11 -1.82
N TYR A 262 8.00 -5.24 -0.98
CA TYR A 262 7.82 -5.54 0.44
C TYR A 262 7.40 -4.30 1.24
N ILE A 263 7.85 -3.11 0.89
CA ILE A 263 7.33 -1.85 1.43
C ILE A 263 5.83 -1.75 1.21
N MET A 264 5.35 -2.16 0.05
CA MET A 264 3.92 -2.15 -0.28
C MET A 264 3.10 -3.22 0.44
N ILE A 265 3.69 -4.35 0.87
CA ILE A 265 2.92 -5.44 1.47
C ILE A 265 3.05 -5.54 3.00
N LEU A 266 4.16 -5.14 3.60
CA LEU A 266 4.37 -5.28 5.04
C LEU A 266 3.31 -4.56 5.89
N PRO A 267 2.89 -3.31 5.58
CA PRO A 267 1.80 -2.67 6.31
C PRO A 267 0.47 -3.44 6.22
N ALA A 268 0.20 -4.07 5.07
CA ALA A 268 -0.96 -4.95 4.89
C ALA A 268 -0.92 -6.14 5.85
N PHE A 269 0.24 -6.76 6.02
CA PHE A 269 0.44 -7.82 7.01
C PHE A 269 0.17 -7.35 8.44
N GLY A 270 0.49 -6.10 8.74
CA GLY A 270 0.17 -5.46 10.01
C GLY A 270 -1.34 -5.37 10.22
N ILE A 271 -2.07 -4.80 9.25
CA ILE A 271 -3.54 -4.67 9.32
C ILE A 271 -4.21 -6.03 9.54
N VAL A 272 -3.85 -7.05 8.75
CA VAL A 272 -4.42 -8.39 8.87
C VAL A 272 -4.10 -9.02 10.24
N SER A 273 -2.91 -8.73 10.79
CA SER A 273 -2.50 -9.20 12.12
C SER A 273 -3.24 -8.54 13.28
N GLU A 274 -3.90 -7.39 13.08
CA GLU A 274 -4.81 -6.79 14.04
C GLU A 274 -6.23 -7.36 13.92
N ILE A 275 -6.69 -7.58 12.69
CA ILE A 275 -8.08 -7.98 12.41
C ILE A 275 -8.32 -9.47 12.73
N VAL A 276 -7.44 -10.36 12.28
CA VAL A 276 -7.62 -11.81 12.49
C VAL A 276 -7.76 -12.19 13.97
N PRO A 277 -6.91 -11.70 14.90
CA PRO A 277 -7.10 -11.96 16.33
C PRO A 277 -8.41 -11.39 16.89
N ALA A 278 -8.79 -10.17 16.47
CA ALA A 278 -9.99 -9.51 16.95
C ALA A 278 -11.26 -10.32 16.64
N PHE A 279 -11.41 -10.77 15.40
CA PHE A 279 -12.58 -11.54 14.96
C PHE A 279 -12.48 -13.04 15.21
N SER A 280 -11.34 -13.56 15.63
CA SER A 280 -11.18 -14.92 16.15
C SER A 280 -11.30 -15.00 17.67
N ARG A 281 -11.38 -13.85 18.36
CA ARG A 281 -11.40 -13.71 19.82
C ARG A 281 -10.24 -14.48 20.49
N LYS A 282 -9.06 -14.40 19.87
CA LYS A 282 -7.82 -15.01 20.33
C LYS A 282 -6.66 -14.02 20.26
N THR A 283 -5.62 -14.28 21.04
CA THR A 283 -4.34 -13.60 20.84
C THR A 283 -3.67 -14.07 19.56
N LEU A 284 -2.91 -13.21 18.90
CA LEU A 284 -2.14 -13.57 17.71
C LEU A 284 -1.18 -14.72 18.02
N PHE A 285 -1.35 -15.83 17.32
CA PHE A 285 -0.46 -16.97 17.49
C PHE A 285 0.96 -16.61 17.03
N GLY A 286 1.95 -16.92 17.87
CA GLY A 286 3.34 -16.73 17.54
C GLY A 286 3.74 -15.27 17.32
N TYR A 287 3.30 -14.34 18.15
CA TYR A 287 3.60 -12.91 18.03
C TYR A 287 5.09 -12.63 17.77
N SER A 288 6.00 -13.19 18.58
CA SER A 288 7.43 -13.01 18.39
C SER A 288 7.92 -13.54 17.04
N SER A 289 7.42 -14.72 16.61
CA SER A 289 7.78 -15.25 15.30
C SER A 289 7.23 -14.40 14.15
N MET A 290 6.08 -13.73 14.33
CA MET A 290 5.56 -12.76 13.36
C MET A 290 6.48 -11.54 13.22
N VAL A 291 7.01 -11.02 14.34
CA VAL A 291 7.97 -9.91 14.34
C VAL A 291 9.25 -10.32 13.62
N TYR A 292 9.84 -11.45 14.01
CA TYR A 292 11.08 -11.94 13.40
C TYR A 292 10.91 -12.31 11.93
N ALA A 293 9.79 -12.90 11.55
CA ALA A 293 9.47 -13.18 10.14
C ALA A 293 9.39 -11.90 9.32
N THR A 294 8.77 -10.83 9.86
CA THR A 294 8.70 -9.54 9.18
C THR A 294 10.11 -8.95 8.98
N ALA A 295 10.95 -8.96 10.02
CA ALA A 295 12.32 -8.49 9.93
C ALA A 295 13.16 -9.33 8.94
N SER A 296 12.98 -10.66 8.95
CA SER A 296 13.68 -11.57 8.02
C SER A 296 13.31 -11.28 6.57
N ILE A 297 12.02 -11.05 6.26
CA ILE A 297 11.57 -10.66 4.92
C ILE A 297 12.28 -9.38 4.49
N ALA A 298 12.30 -8.37 5.36
CA ALA A 298 12.95 -7.10 5.05
C ALA A 298 14.45 -7.25 4.76
N ILE A 299 15.17 -8.00 5.58
CA ILE A 299 16.61 -8.23 5.37
C ILE A 299 16.86 -9.01 4.08
N LEU A 300 16.12 -10.10 3.85
CA LEU A 300 16.27 -10.93 2.66
C LEU A 300 15.95 -10.16 1.37
N SER A 301 15.05 -9.18 1.44
CA SER A 301 14.65 -8.37 0.28
C SER A 301 15.82 -7.68 -0.42
N PHE A 302 16.92 -7.41 0.29
CA PHE A 302 18.13 -6.77 -0.27
C PHE A 302 19.04 -7.69 -1.06
N ILE A 303 18.88 -9.00 -0.99
CA ILE A 303 19.79 -9.97 -1.62
C ILE A 303 19.13 -10.79 -2.74
N VAL A 304 17.91 -10.43 -3.17
CA VAL A 304 17.12 -11.22 -4.12
C VAL A 304 16.75 -10.47 -5.40
N TRP A 305 17.12 -9.20 -5.55
CA TRP A 305 16.61 -8.29 -6.58
C TRP A 305 16.76 -8.79 -8.01
N ALA A 306 17.84 -9.54 -8.33
CA ALA A 306 18.13 -9.90 -9.71
C ALA A 306 17.34 -11.12 -10.22
N HIS A 307 16.40 -11.67 -9.44
CA HIS A 307 15.40 -12.58 -10.00
C HIS A 307 14.47 -11.87 -11.01
N HIS A 308 14.39 -10.54 -10.98
CA HIS A 308 13.74 -9.77 -12.05
C HIS A 308 14.54 -9.70 -13.36
N MET A 309 15.72 -10.31 -13.40
CA MET A 309 16.71 -10.17 -14.48
C MET A 309 17.20 -11.50 -15.03
N PHE A 310 16.51 -12.62 -14.80
CA PHE A 310 16.96 -13.94 -15.26
C PHE A 310 17.11 -14.02 -16.77
N ALA A 311 16.30 -13.28 -17.54
CA ALA A 311 16.36 -13.26 -19.00
C ALA A 311 17.37 -12.25 -19.60
N THR A 312 18.19 -11.58 -18.78
CA THR A 312 19.17 -10.57 -19.26
C THR A 312 20.51 -11.14 -19.69
N GLY A 313 20.65 -12.46 -19.78
CA GLY A 313 21.95 -13.10 -20.05
C GLY A 313 22.81 -13.34 -18.81
N MET A 314 22.18 -13.38 -17.62
CA MET A 314 22.88 -13.65 -16.37
C MET A 314 23.58 -15.00 -16.38
N PRO A 315 24.86 -15.11 -15.89
CA PRO A 315 25.56 -16.39 -15.75
C PRO A 315 24.78 -17.37 -14.86
N VAL A 316 24.89 -18.67 -15.14
CA VAL A 316 24.18 -19.73 -14.40
C VAL A 316 24.42 -19.65 -12.90
N THR A 317 25.66 -19.35 -12.47
CA THR A 317 25.99 -19.18 -11.04
C THR A 317 25.16 -18.05 -10.40
N GLY A 318 24.97 -16.93 -11.10
CA GLY A 318 24.13 -15.83 -10.65
C GLY A 318 22.66 -16.23 -10.61
N GLN A 319 22.17 -16.94 -11.64
CA GLN A 319 20.79 -17.46 -11.65
C GLN A 319 20.52 -18.38 -10.45
N LEU A 320 21.43 -19.30 -10.14
CA LEU A 320 21.32 -20.20 -9.01
C LEU A 320 21.30 -19.44 -7.68
N PHE A 321 22.20 -18.46 -7.51
CA PHE A 321 22.25 -17.66 -6.29
C PHE A 321 20.91 -16.93 -6.06
N PHE A 322 20.45 -16.16 -7.04
CA PHE A 322 19.22 -15.38 -6.90
C PHE A 322 17.97 -16.26 -6.83
N MET A 323 17.95 -17.41 -7.47
CA MET A 323 16.89 -18.40 -7.36
C MET A 323 16.75 -18.91 -5.91
N TYR A 324 17.84 -19.43 -5.33
CA TYR A 324 17.78 -19.96 -3.96
C TYR A 324 17.55 -18.87 -2.91
N ALA A 325 18.18 -17.71 -3.05
CA ALA A 325 17.95 -16.58 -2.15
C ALA A 325 16.49 -16.11 -2.19
N THR A 326 15.87 -16.09 -3.38
CA THR A 326 14.46 -15.72 -3.55
C THR A 326 13.53 -16.75 -2.93
N MET A 327 13.78 -18.04 -3.15
CA MET A 327 12.97 -19.11 -2.56
C MET A 327 13.04 -19.10 -1.03
N LEU A 328 14.14 -18.63 -0.44
CA LEU A 328 14.28 -18.52 1.01
C LEU A 328 13.28 -17.55 1.65
N ILE A 329 12.85 -16.50 0.93
CA ILE A 329 11.82 -15.55 1.43
C ILE A 329 10.47 -16.23 1.67
N ALA A 330 10.19 -17.33 0.97
CA ALA A 330 8.96 -18.08 1.18
C ALA A 330 8.84 -18.65 2.61
N VAL A 331 9.96 -18.92 3.28
CA VAL A 331 9.96 -19.48 4.65
C VAL A 331 9.36 -18.50 5.66
N PRO A 332 9.89 -17.28 5.87
CA PRO A 332 9.28 -16.34 6.80
C PRO A 332 7.88 -15.88 6.36
N THR A 333 7.61 -15.82 5.06
CA THR A 333 6.26 -15.53 4.54
C THR A 333 5.28 -16.65 4.91
N GLY A 334 5.68 -17.92 4.76
CA GLY A 334 4.91 -19.08 5.18
C GLY A 334 4.62 -19.08 6.68
N VAL A 335 5.59 -18.70 7.51
CA VAL A 335 5.40 -18.53 8.96
C VAL A 335 4.24 -17.59 9.25
N LYS A 336 4.13 -16.47 8.52
CA LYS A 336 3.04 -15.50 8.71
C LYS A 336 1.68 -16.11 8.35
N ILE A 337 1.58 -16.77 7.18
CA ILE A 337 0.34 -17.43 6.75
C ILE A 337 -0.09 -18.48 7.78
N PHE A 338 0.82 -19.36 8.20
CA PHE A 338 0.51 -20.38 9.20
C PHE A 338 0.10 -19.79 10.55
N ASN A 339 0.71 -18.71 10.99
CA ASN A 339 0.36 -18.04 12.23
C ASN A 339 -1.04 -17.40 12.17
N TRP A 340 -1.45 -16.81 11.05
CA TRP A 340 -2.83 -16.35 10.87
C TRP A 340 -3.83 -17.51 10.87
N VAL A 341 -3.54 -18.59 10.16
CA VAL A 341 -4.38 -19.79 10.17
C VAL A 341 -4.46 -20.40 11.57
N ALA A 342 -3.34 -20.50 12.30
CA ALA A 342 -3.31 -20.99 13.67
C ALA A 342 -4.06 -20.07 14.65
N THR A 343 -4.07 -18.76 14.40
CA THR A 343 -4.89 -17.83 15.18
C THR A 343 -6.37 -18.09 14.98
N MET A 344 -6.81 -18.35 13.74
CA MET A 344 -8.20 -18.69 13.42
C MET A 344 -8.58 -20.08 13.92
N TRP A 345 -7.63 -21.02 13.95
CA TRP A 345 -7.89 -22.40 14.33
C TRP A 345 -8.43 -22.51 15.77
N LYS A 346 -9.59 -23.14 15.94
CA LYS A 346 -10.31 -23.23 17.22
C LYS A 346 -10.62 -21.86 17.86
N GLY A 347 -10.68 -20.79 17.08
CA GLY A 347 -11.16 -19.50 17.52
C GLY A 347 -12.67 -19.40 17.44
N SER A 348 -13.25 -18.49 18.22
CA SER A 348 -14.67 -18.12 18.12
C SER A 348 -14.85 -17.10 17.00
N MET A 349 -14.71 -17.55 15.75
CA MET A 349 -14.70 -16.67 14.58
C MET A 349 -16.08 -16.09 14.28
N THR A 350 -16.06 -14.80 13.92
CA THR A 350 -17.21 -14.11 13.32
C THR A 350 -16.76 -13.47 11.99
N PHE A 351 -17.69 -13.39 11.04
CA PHE A 351 -17.39 -12.97 9.66
C PHE A 351 -18.08 -11.65 9.32
N GLU A 352 -17.80 -10.63 10.13
CA GLU A 352 -18.07 -9.25 9.77
C GLU A 352 -17.16 -8.80 8.62
N THR A 353 -17.54 -7.72 7.96
CA THR A 353 -16.87 -7.24 6.74
C THR A 353 -15.33 -7.14 6.88
N PRO A 354 -14.74 -6.60 7.97
CA PRO A 354 -13.28 -6.56 8.11
C PRO A 354 -12.64 -7.96 8.04
N MET A 355 -13.26 -8.95 8.69
CA MET A 355 -12.74 -10.32 8.71
C MET A 355 -12.86 -11.01 7.36
N LEU A 356 -13.93 -10.75 6.60
CA LEU A 356 -14.06 -11.29 5.23
C LEU A 356 -12.91 -10.80 4.35
N TRP A 357 -12.57 -9.52 4.41
CA TRP A 357 -11.46 -8.96 3.67
C TRP A 357 -10.11 -9.52 4.12
N ALA A 358 -9.91 -9.74 5.43
CA ALA A 358 -8.69 -10.33 5.96
C ALA A 358 -8.52 -11.80 5.53
N VAL A 359 -9.59 -12.60 5.56
CA VAL A 359 -9.56 -13.99 5.08
C VAL A 359 -9.38 -14.03 3.56
N GLY A 360 -10.08 -13.16 2.83
CA GLY A 360 -9.90 -13.00 1.39
C GLY A 360 -8.47 -12.63 1.02
N PHE A 361 -7.85 -11.72 1.78
CA PHE A 361 -6.43 -11.40 1.65
C PHE A 361 -5.55 -12.64 1.84
N ILE A 362 -5.72 -13.38 2.93
CA ILE A 362 -4.89 -14.58 3.22
C ILE A 362 -4.99 -15.57 2.06
N PHE A 363 -6.20 -15.81 1.56
CA PHE A 363 -6.41 -16.75 0.45
C PHE A 363 -5.73 -16.26 -0.84
N VAL A 364 -6.04 -15.05 -1.29
CA VAL A 364 -5.55 -14.55 -2.59
C VAL A 364 -4.04 -14.28 -2.56
N PHE A 365 -3.53 -13.73 -1.45
CA PHE A 365 -2.09 -13.52 -1.28
C PHE A 365 -1.32 -14.85 -1.29
N THR A 366 -1.85 -15.91 -0.67
CA THR A 366 -1.23 -17.24 -0.68
C THR A 366 -1.16 -17.81 -2.08
N MET A 367 -2.23 -17.68 -2.88
CA MET A 367 -2.23 -18.08 -4.29
C MET A 367 -1.17 -17.32 -5.10
N GLY A 368 -1.06 -15.99 -4.87
CA GLY A 368 -0.01 -15.17 -5.46
C GLY A 368 1.40 -15.58 -5.02
N GLY A 369 1.57 -16.01 -3.77
CA GLY A 369 2.83 -16.54 -3.25
C GLY A 369 3.26 -17.84 -3.95
N PHE A 370 2.33 -18.74 -4.22
CA PHE A 370 2.62 -19.97 -4.97
C PHE A 370 3.08 -19.67 -6.40
N THR A 371 2.44 -18.73 -7.09
CA THR A 371 2.89 -18.30 -8.44
C THR A 371 4.24 -17.57 -8.37
N GLY A 372 4.54 -16.90 -7.26
CA GLY A 372 5.86 -16.33 -6.98
C GLY A 372 6.96 -17.36 -6.84
N LEU A 373 6.69 -18.50 -6.18
CA LEU A 373 7.64 -19.61 -6.11
C LEU A 373 7.97 -20.18 -7.51
N ILE A 374 6.98 -20.23 -8.40
CA ILE A 374 7.19 -20.65 -9.79
C ILE A 374 8.11 -19.66 -10.51
N LEU A 375 7.87 -18.36 -10.37
CA LEU A 375 8.71 -17.30 -10.96
C LEU A 375 10.10 -17.21 -10.30
N ALA A 376 10.27 -17.65 -9.05
CA ALA A 376 11.56 -17.71 -8.40
C ALA A 376 12.51 -18.73 -9.06
N MET A 377 11.97 -19.72 -9.76
CA MET A 377 12.75 -20.75 -10.45
C MET A 377 13.22 -20.24 -11.82
N ALA A 378 14.50 -19.90 -11.95
CA ALA A 378 15.08 -19.33 -13.17
C ALA A 378 14.76 -20.11 -14.46
N PRO A 379 14.82 -21.48 -14.50
CA PRO A 379 14.46 -22.22 -15.71
C PRO A 379 13.01 -22.03 -16.16
N ILE A 380 12.09 -21.77 -15.23
CA ILE A 380 10.68 -21.52 -15.56
C ILE A 380 10.47 -20.04 -15.90
N ASP A 381 11.05 -19.14 -15.09
CA ASP A 381 10.89 -17.70 -15.28
C ASP A 381 11.36 -17.26 -16.67
N ILE A 382 12.48 -17.79 -17.18
CA ILE A 382 12.97 -17.49 -18.53
C ILE A 382 11.90 -17.73 -19.62
N GLY A 383 11.02 -18.71 -19.41
CA GLY A 383 9.93 -19.01 -20.35
C GLY A 383 8.68 -18.15 -20.18
N VAL A 384 8.50 -17.51 -19.02
CA VAL A 384 7.32 -16.70 -18.70
C VAL A 384 7.64 -15.24 -18.34
N GLN A 385 8.89 -14.86 -18.33
CA GLN A 385 9.36 -13.49 -18.13
C GLN A 385 8.71 -12.57 -19.15
N ASP A 386 8.26 -11.37 -18.70
CA ASP A 386 7.57 -10.37 -19.53
C ASP A 386 6.31 -10.88 -20.25
N THR A 387 5.69 -11.95 -19.74
CA THR A 387 4.37 -12.41 -20.15
C THR A 387 3.28 -11.98 -19.15
N TYR A 388 2.01 -12.26 -19.50
CA TYR A 388 0.86 -12.04 -18.59
C TYR A 388 0.88 -12.93 -17.34
N TYR A 389 1.71 -13.97 -17.27
CA TYR A 389 1.92 -14.73 -16.04
C TYR A 389 2.49 -13.87 -14.92
N VAL A 390 3.47 -13.04 -15.24
CA VAL A 390 4.05 -12.08 -14.29
C VAL A 390 3.02 -11.03 -13.87
N VAL A 391 2.17 -10.57 -14.81
CA VAL A 391 1.08 -9.62 -14.52
C VAL A 391 0.08 -10.22 -13.55
N ALA A 392 -0.34 -11.46 -13.78
CA ALA A 392 -1.23 -12.17 -12.89
C ALA A 392 -0.61 -12.30 -11.48
N HIS A 393 0.64 -12.77 -11.39
CA HIS A 393 1.35 -12.96 -10.14
C HIS A 393 1.37 -11.67 -9.31
N PHE A 394 1.91 -10.57 -9.85
CA PHE A 394 2.07 -9.39 -9.02
C PHE A 394 0.73 -8.70 -8.66
N HIS A 395 -0.32 -8.86 -9.47
CA HIS A 395 -1.64 -8.38 -9.06
C HIS A 395 -2.21 -9.19 -7.88
N TYR A 396 -1.98 -10.50 -7.83
CA TYR A 396 -2.38 -11.33 -6.70
C TYR A 396 -1.66 -10.94 -5.40
N VAL A 397 -0.35 -10.67 -5.45
CA VAL A 397 0.40 -10.31 -4.24
C VAL A 397 0.32 -8.82 -3.89
N LEU A 398 0.26 -7.90 -4.88
CA LEU A 398 0.22 -6.46 -4.62
C LEU A 398 -1.21 -5.93 -4.52
N VAL A 399 -2.07 -6.18 -5.53
CA VAL A 399 -3.42 -5.58 -5.56
C VAL A 399 -4.30 -6.27 -4.53
N ALA A 400 -4.46 -7.59 -4.61
CA ALA A 400 -5.21 -8.30 -3.58
C ALA A 400 -4.48 -8.25 -2.23
N GLY A 401 -3.15 -8.29 -2.24
CA GLY A 401 -2.37 -8.13 -1.02
C GLY A 401 -2.58 -6.78 -0.35
N SER A 402 -2.33 -5.68 -1.04
CA SER A 402 -2.41 -4.35 -0.43
C SER A 402 -3.85 -3.85 -0.35
N LEU A 403 -4.60 -3.86 -1.45
CA LEU A 403 -5.93 -3.26 -1.51
C LEU A 403 -6.96 -3.99 -0.62
N PHE A 404 -6.91 -5.33 -0.56
CA PHE A 404 -7.81 -6.09 0.32
C PHE A 404 -7.54 -5.79 1.80
N ALA A 405 -6.25 -5.68 2.18
CA ALA A 405 -5.89 -5.27 3.53
C ALA A 405 -6.29 -3.82 3.83
N MET A 406 -6.17 -2.90 2.87
CA MET A 406 -6.64 -1.52 3.02
C MET A 406 -8.15 -1.46 3.25
N PHE A 407 -8.94 -2.23 2.50
CA PHE A 407 -10.38 -2.32 2.75
C PHE A 407 -10.69 -2.99 4.09
N ALA A 408 -9.98 -4.05 4.45
CA ALA A 408 -10.11 -4.65 5.79
C ALA A 408 -9.87 -3.60 6.88
N GLY A 409 -8.78 -2.82 6.78
CA GLY A 409 -8.45 -1.74 7.70
C GLY A 409 -9.47 -0.61 7.68
N PHE A 410 -9.98 -0.21 6.51
CA PHE A 410 -11.04 0.79 6.41
C PHE A 410 -12.27 0.36 7.21
N TYR A 411 -12.80 -0.83 6.97
CA TYR A 411 -13.98 -1.31 7.70
C TYR A 411 -13.71 -1.48 9.19
N TYR A 412 -12.49 -1.89 9.57
CA TYR A 412 -12.10 -2.09 10.96
C TYR A 412 -12.00 -0.77 11.74
N TRP A 413 -11.32 0.25 11.17
CA TRP A 413 -11.07 1.53 11.85
C TRP A 413 -12.02 2.66 11.45
N CYS A 414 -12.94 2.46 10.50
CA CYS A 414 -13.98 3.44 10.12
C CYS A 414 -14.71 4.04 11.34
N PRO A 415 -15.06 3.27 12.39
CA PRO A 415 -15.65 3.82 13.62
C PRO A 415 -14.78 4.87 14.30
N LYS A 416 -13.46 4.70 14.30
CA LYS A 416 -12.52 5.65 14.89
C LYS A 416 -12.36 6.93 14.08
N TRP A 417 -12.52 6.82 12.76
CA TRP A 417 -12.35 7.95 11.85
C TRP A 417 -13.60 8.80 11.74
N THR A 418 -14.77 8.17 11.69
CA THR A 418 -16.05 8.82 11.38
C THR A 418 -17.00 8.90 12.56
N GLY A 419 -16.85 8.05 13.58
CA GLY A 419 -17.83 7.87 14.65
C GLY A 419 -19.03 6.99 14.25
N PHE A 420 -19.03 6.43 13.05
CA PHE A 420 -20.14 5.63 12.53
C PHE A 420 -19.66 4.29 12.01
N MET A 421 -20.50 3.28 12.14
CA MET A 421 -20.29 1.96 11.55
C MET A 421 -20.56 2.02 10.04
N ALA A 422 -19.68 1.39 9.26
CA ALA A 422 -19.99 1.11 7.86
C ALA A 422 -21.14 0.08 7.78
N ASN A 423 -22.04 0.24 6.80
CA ASN A 423 -23.16 -0.68 6.65
C ASN A 423 -22.66 -2.08 6.28
N GLU A 424 -22.96 -3.06 7.11
CA GLU A 424 -22.45 -4.42 7.00
C GLU A 424 -22.91 -5.15 5.73
N THR A 425 -24.16 -5.03 5.35
CA THR A 425 -24.70 -5.65 4.12
C THR A 425 -24.02 -5.08 2.88
N ARG A 426 -23.88 -3.76 2.81
CA ARG A 426 -23.20 -3.10 1.69
C ARG A 426 -21.71 -3.43 1.67
N GLY A 427 -21.08 -3.56 2.83
CA GLY A 427 -19.70 -3.99 2.97
C GLY A 427 -19.47 -5.42 2.43
N LYS A 428 -20.38 -6.34 2.74
CA LYS A 428 -20.34 -7.72 2.22
C LYS A 428 -20.57 -7.77 0.71
N ILE A 429 -21.49 -6.97 0.17
CA ILE A 429 -21.68 -6.86 -1.28
C ILE A 429 -20.40 -6.36 -1.95
N HIS A 430 -19.77 -5.32 -1.39
CA HIS A 430 -18.49 -4.81 -1.89
C HIS A 430 -17.39 -5.88 -1.88
N PHE A 431 -17.28 -6.63 -0.77
CA PHE A 431 -16.30 -7.71 -0.65
C PHE A 431 -16.50 -8.78 -1.73
N TRP A 432 -17.72 -9.34 -1.83
CA TRP A 432 -17.97 -10.44 -2.76
C TRP A 432 -17.85 -10.01 -4.23
N ALA A 433 -18.34 -8.82 -4.56
CA ALA A 433 -18.14 -8.26 -5.90
C ALA A 433 -16.65 -8.11 -6.22
N SER A 434 -15.87 -7.51 -5.31
CA SER A 434 -14.43 -7.34 -5.50
C SER A 434 -13.70 -8.68 -5.60
N MET A 435 -14.01 -9.64 -4.73
CA MET A 435 -13.37 -10.96 -4.69
C MET A 435 -13.62 -11.74 -6.00
N ILE A 436 -14.86 -11.76 -6.46
CA ILE A 436 -15.24 -12.48 -7.67
C ILE A 436 -14.58 -11.83 -8.89
N PHE A 437 -14.79 -10.53 -9.09
CA PHE A 437 -14.29 -9.84 -10.27
C PHE A 437 -12.78 -9.68 -10.31
N PHE A 438 -12.12 -9.61 -9.16
CA PHE A 438 -10.66 -9.70 -9.08
C PHE A 438 -10.15 -11.02 -9.68
N ASN A 439 -10.71 -12.16 -9.27
CA ASN A 439 -10.31 -13.46 -9.78
C ASN A 439 -10.69 -13.64 -11.27
N VAL A 440 -11.85 -13.16 -11.70
CA VAL A 440 -12.25 -13.17 -13.13
C VAL A 440 -11.29 -12.33 -13.98
N THR A 441 -10.71 -11.27 -13.42
CA THR A 441 -9.72 -10.44 -14.12
C THR A 441 -8.38 -11.13 -14.24
N PHE A 442 -7.80 -11.54 -13.11
CA PHE A 442 -6.37 -11.87 -13.04
C PHE A 442 -6.07 -13.36 -13.10
N PHE A 443 -7.00 -14.25 -12.74
CA PHE A 443 -6.76 -15.68 -12.83
C PHE A 443 -6.54 -16.16 -14.28
N PRO A 444 -7.36 -15.75 -15.27
CA PRO A 444 -7.13 -16.11 -16.68
C PRO A 444 -5.79 -15.64 -17.25
N MET A 445 -5.22 -14.55 -16.69
CA MET A 445 -3.93 -14.02 -17.15
C MET A 445 -2.75 -14.99 -16.91
N HIS A 446 -2.86 -15.91 -15.93
CA HIS A 446 -1.86 -16.96 -15.76
C HIS A 446 -1.79 -17.86 -17.00
N PHE A 447 -2.92 -18.24 -17.55
CA PHE A 447 -2.99 -19.08 -18.74
C PHE A 447 -2.55 -18.33 -20.00
N LEU A 448 -2.89 -17.05 -20.12
CA LEU A 448 -2.36 -16.20 -21.19
C LEU A 448 -0.82 -16.17 -21.18
N GLY A 449 -0.22 -16.02 -19.98
CA GLY A 449 1.22 -16.00 -19.84
C GLY A 449 1.88 -17.35 -20.11
N LEU A 450 1.30 -18.45 -19.62
CA LEU A 450 1.77 -19.81 -19.92
C LEU A 450 1.70 -20.15 -21.40
N ALA A 451 0.72 -19.58 -22.12
CA ALA A 451 0.60 -19.71 -23.56
C ALA A 451 1.49 -18.74 -24.34
N GLY A 452 2.32 -17.92 -23.64
CA GLY A 452 3.31 -17.05 -24.24
C GLY A 452 2.82 -15.64 -24.63
N MET A 453 1.65 -15.19 -24.16
CA MET A 453 1.21 -13.83 -24.44
C MET A 453 2.11 -12.80 -23.72
N PRO A 454 2.83 -11.93 -24.47
CA PRO A 454 3.67 -10.91 -23.86
C PRO A 454 2.83 -9.80 -23.23
N ARG A 455 3.36 -9.17 -22.19
CA ARG A 455 2.76 -7.98 -21.56
C ARG A 455 3.19 -6.70 -22.29
N ARG A 456 2.43 -5.61 -22.08
CA ARG A 456 2.72 -4.27 -22.61
C ARG A 456 2.58 -4.12 -24.13
N TYR A 457 1.80 -4.97 -24.77
CA TYR A 457 1.48 -4.89 -26.19
C TYR A 457 0.01 -4.49 -26.35
N ALA A 458 -0.25 -3.59 -27.30
CA ALA A 458 -1.60 -3.06 -27.56
C ALA A 458 -2.48 -4.03 -28.37
N ASP A 459 -1.87 -5.03 -29.00
CA ASP A 459 -2.53 -6.02 -29.82
C ASP A 459 -1.98 -7.43 -29.56
N TYR A 460 -2.74 -8.45 -29.90
CA TYR A 460 -2.40 -9.85 -29.66
C TYR A 460 -3.05 -10.79 -30.68
N PRO A 461 -2.46 -11.98 -30.94
CA PRO A 461 -3.06 -12.99 -31.81
C PRO A 461 -4.40 -13.51 -31.30
N THR A 462 -5.30 -13.86 -32.22
CA THR A 462 -6.68 -14.28 -31.95
C THR A 462 -6.82 -15.45 -30.98
N GLN A 463 -5.79 -16.29 -30.85
CA GLN A 463 -5.75 -17.41 -29.88
C GLN A 463 -5.89 -16.97 -28.41
N PHE A 464 -5.62 -15.72 -28.09
CA PHE A 464 -5.72 -15.15 -26.74
C PHE A 464 -7.03 -14.40 -26.49
N ALA A 465 -7.95 -14.35 -27.47
CA ALA A 465 -9.14 -13.50 -27.42
C ALA A 465 -10.07 -13.81 -26.25
N ASP A 466 -10.42 -15.08 -26.03
CA ASP A 466 -11.41 -15.48 -25.03
C ASP A 466 -10.97 -15.13 -23.61
N PHE A 467 -9.73 -15.43 -23.26
CA PHE A 467 -9.21 -15.09 -21.93
C PHE A 467 -9.05 -13.58 -21.71
N ASN A 468 -8.69 -12.82 -22.75
CA ASN A 468 -8.63 -11.36 -22.68
C ASN A 468 -10.02 -10.74 -22.51
N MET A 469 -11.03 -11.26 -23.21
CA MET A 469 -12.42 -10.82 -23.07
C MET A 469 -12.91 -11.06 -21.62
N VAL A 470 -12.72 -12.27 -21.10
CA VAL A 470 -13.09 -12.63 -19.71
C VAL A 470 -12.38 -11.70 -18.71
N ALA A 471 -11.08 -11.50 -18.86
CA ALA A 471 -10.30 -10.62 -17.99
C ALA A 471 -10.79 -9.16 -18.06
N SER A 472 -11.23 -8.68 -19.22
CA SER A 472 -11.74 -7.32 -19.39
C SER A 472 -13.13 -7.14 -18.76
N ILE A 473 -14.01 -8.13 -18.86
CA ILE A 473 -15.31 -8.14 -18.15
C ILE A 473 -15.06 -8.13 -16.64
N GLY A 474 -14.11 -8.93 -16.17
CA GLY A 474 -13.69 -8.94 -14.76
C GLY A 474 -13.22 -7.55 -14.30
N ALA A 475 -12.36 -6.91 -15.06
CA ALA A 475 -11.81 -5.59 -14.72
C ALA A 475 -12.90 -4.52 -14.62
N LEU A 476 -13.88 -4.54 -15.54
CA LEU A 476 -15.03 -3.64 -15.47
C LEU A 476 -15.83 -3.87 -14.19
N GLY A 477 -16.15 -5.13 -13.86
CA GLY A 477 -16.88 -5.48 -12.64
C GLY A 477 -16.10 -5.09 -11.38
N PHE A 478 -14.78 -5.31 -11.37
CA PHE A 478 -13.92 -4.90 -10.27
C PHE A 478 -13.90 -3.37 -10.09
N GLY A 479 -13.78 -2.60 -11.19
CA GLY A 479 -13.85 -1.14 -11.17
C GLY A 479 -15.20 -0.63 -10.64
N LEU A 480 -16.32 -1.21 -11.09
CA LEU A 480 -17.66 -0.87 -10.60
C LEU A 480 -17.82 -1.16 -9.10
N ALA A 481 -17.21 -2.22 -8.57
CA ALA A 481 -17.22 -2.51 -7.15
C ALA A 481 -16.54 -1.39 -6.33
N GLN A 482 -15.49 -0.75 -6.85
CA GLN A 482 -14.82 0.38 -6.17
C GLN A 482 -15.67 1.66 -6.21
N VAL A 483 -16.38 1.89 -7.30
CA VAL A 483 -17.36 2.99 -7.39
C VAL A 483 -18.53 2.74 -6.40
N TYR A 484 -18.99 1.50 -6.32
CA TYR A 484 -20.01 1.12 -5.32
C TYR A 484 -19.50 1.36 -3.90
N PHE A 485 -18.27 0.98 -3.57
CA PHE A 485 -17.66 1.26 -2.28
C PHE A 485 -17.71 2.75 -1.95
N LEU A 486 -17.30 3.61 -2.87
CA LEU A 486 -17.29 5.05 -2.66
C LEU A 486 -18.68 5.59 -2.30
N PHE A 487 -19.68 5.31 -3.16
CA PHE A 487 -20.99 5.93 -3.04
C PHE A 487 -21.92 5.24 -2.04
N CYS A 488 -21.79 3.93 -1.86
CA CYS A 488 -22.69 3.15 -1.02
C CYS A 488 -22.14 2.85 0.38
N VAL A 489 -20.83 2.96 0.59
CA VAL A 489 -20.18 2.62 1.86
C VAL A 489 -19.44 3.83 2.45
N ALA A 490 -18.38 4.29 1.79
CA ALA A 490 -17.46 5.28 2.36
C ALA A 490 -18.14 6.65 2.58
N LEU A 491 -18.74 7.22 1.55
CA LEU A 491 -19.41 8.51 1.66
C LEU A 491 -20.60 8.50 2.65
N PRO A 492 -21.46 7.48 2.71
CA PRO A 492 -22.48 7.40 3.74
C PRO A 492 -21.93 7.35 5.16
N ALA A 493 -20.88 6.56 5.41
CA ALA A 493 -20.23 6.49 6.72
C ALA A 493 -19.64 7.86 7.11
N TYR A 494 -18.91 8.49 6.20
CA TYR A 494 -18.32 9.82 6.43
C TYR A 494 -19.38 10.92 6.66
N ARG A 495 -20.54 10.82 6.02
CA ARG A 495 -21.68 11.77 6.19
C ARG A 495 -22.56 11.45 7.40
N GLY A 496 -22.16 10.55 8.27
CA GLY A 496 -22.90 10.20 9.47
C GLY A 496 -24.23 9.46 9.22
N LYS A 497 -24.33 8.76 8.09
CA LYS A 497 -25.55 7.98 7.73
C LYS A 497 -25.50 6.53 8.21
N GLY A 498 -24.51 6.16 9.01
CA GLY A 498 -24.37 4.85 9.63
C GLY A 498 -24.96 4.81 11.05
N GLU A 499 -24.92 3.64 11.68
CA GLU A 499 -25.15 3.49 13.11
C GLU A 499 -24.00 4.15 13.88
N LYS A 500 -24.30 4.88 14.97
CA LYS A 500 -23.26 5.44 15.84
C LYS A 500 -22.42 4.33 16.42
N ALA A 501 -21.11 4.48 16.31
CA ALA A 501 -20.18 3.49 16.81
C ALA A 501 -19.98 3.63 18.32
N ALA A 502 -19.94 2.49 19.01
CA ALA A 502 -19.44 2.43 20.37
C ALA A 502 -17.94 2.74 20.42
N MET A 503 -17.42 3.03 21.61
CA MET A 503 -15.99 3.20 21.83
C MET A 503 -15.20 1.96 21.35
N LYS A 504 -15.72 0.77 21.61
CA LYS A 504 -15.19 -0.52 21.18
C LYS A 504 -16.29 -1.33 20.48
N PRO A 505 -16.47 -1.14 19.16
CA PRO A 505 -17.58 -1.80 18.46
C PRO A 505 -17.30 -3.29 18.16
N TRP A 506 -16.06 -3.73 18.24
CA TRP A 506 -15.65 -5.12 18.00
C TRP A 506 -15.26 -5.80 19.31
N ASP A 507 -16.01 -6.83 19.73
CA ASP A 507 -15.83 -7.49 21.03
C ASP A 507 -14.39 -7.97 21.28
N GLY A 508 -13.76 -8.54 20.27
CA GLY A 508 -12.39 -9.08 20.37
C GLY A 508 -11.28 -8.08 20.11
N ALA A 509 -11.58 -6.83 19.77
CA ALA A 509 -10.58 -5.82 19.47
C ALA A 509 -9.73 -5.49 20.71
N LYS A 510 -8.43 -5.35 20.51
CA LYS A 510 -7.45 -4.92 21.52
C LYS A 510 -6.63 -3.78 20.95
N GLY A 511 -6.03 -2.97 21.81
CA GLY A 511 -5.23 -1.81 21.43
C GLY A 511 -5.73 -0.52 22.09
N LEU A 512 -4.82 0.45 22.25
CA LEU A 512 -5.11 1.73 22.90
C LEU A 512 -6.15 2.55 22.13
N GLU A 513 -6.22 2.42 20.81
CA GLU A 513 -7.23 3.07 19.98
C GLU A 513 -8.66 2.70 20.36
N TRP A 514 -8.87 1.56 21.00
CA TRP A 514 -10.19 1.10 21.45
C TRP A 514 -10.51 1.51 22.89
N THR A 515 -9.62 2.24 23.55
CA THR A 515 -9.85 2.83 24.90
C THR A 515 -10.26 4.29 24.86
N ILE A 516 -10.40 4.87 23.69
CA ILE A 516 -10.80 6.26 23.46
C ILE A 516 -12.14 6.34 22.69
N PRO A 517 -12.87 7.46 22.76
CA PRO A 517 -14.17 7.62 22.07
C PRO A 517 -14.13 7.35 20.56
N SER A 518 -15.29 7.13 19.97
CA SER A 518 -15.51 7.06 18.52
C SER A 518 -16.47 8.19 18.12
N PRO A 519 -16.08 9.14 17.21
CA PRO A 519 -14.75 9.25 16.60
C PRO A 519 -13.66 9.58 17.61
N ALA A 520 -12.41 9.32 17.23
CA ALA A 520 -11.26 9.70 18.06
C ALA A 520 -11.21 11.24 18.20
N PRO A 521 -11.05 11.81 19.42
CA PRO A 521 -10.95 13.25 19.61
C PRO A 521 -9.80 13.86 18.79
N HIS A 522 -9.91 15.16 18.47
CA HIS A 522 -8.85 15.85 17.70
C HIS A 522 -7.50 15.78 18.42
N HIS A 523 -7.49 15.98 19.73
CA HIS A 523 -6.33 15.76 20.58
C HIS A 523 -6.54 14.48 21.41
N THR A 524 -5.55 13.59 21.39
CA THR A 524 -5.57 12.31 22.12
C THR A 524 -4.25 12.12 22.84
N PHE A 525 -4.28 11.47 24.01
CA PHE A 525 -3.09 11.13 24.78
C PHE A 525 -2.15 12.33 25.08
N GLU A 526 -2.70 13.53 25.28
CA GLU A 526 -1.93 14.68 25.78
C GLU A 526 -1.30 14.37 27.16
N THR A 527 -2.01 13.56 27.95
CA THR A 527 -1.46 12.85 29.10
C THR A 527 -1.25 11.39 28.74
N PRO A 528 -0.12 10.77 29.16
CA PRO A 528 0.13 9.36 28.86
C PRO A 528 -1.03 8.46 29.29
N PRO A 529 -1.33 7.38 28.54
CA PRO A 529 -2.34 6.41 28.92
C PRO A 529 -2.14 5.90 30.36
N SER A 530 -3.26 5.80 31.10
CA SER A 530 -3.24 5.25 32.46
C SER A 530 -2.92 3.75 32.46
N ALA A 531 -2.47 3.22 33.60
CA ALA A 531 -2.27 1.77 33.77
C ALA A 531 -3.54 0.97 33.45
N GLN A 532 -4.74 1.51 33.78
CA GLN A 532 -6.01 0.89 33.45
C GLN A 532 -6.24 0.85 31.94
N GLN A 533 -5.97 1.93 31.21
CA GLN A 533 -6.08 1.95 29.75
C GLN A 533 -5.14 0.95 29.08
N LEU A 534 -3.90 0.82 29.56
CA LEU A 534 -2.96 -0.19 29.06
C LEU A 534 -3.48 -1.60 29.31
N HIS A 535 -3.98 -1.89 30.50
CA HIS A 535 -4.60 -3.17 30.84
C HIS A 535 -5.81 -3.47 29.93
N ASP A 536 -6.72 -2.51 29.73
CA ASP A 536 -7.92 -2.66 28.89
C ASP A 536 -7.56 -2.83 27.40
N ALA A 537 -6.45 -2.24 26.97
CA ALA A 537 -5.87 -2.46 25.63
C ALA A 537 -5.24 -3.85 25.48
N GLY A 538 -5.02 -4.58 26.57
CA GLY A 538 -4.38 -5.89 26.57
C GLY A 538 -2.85 -5.83 26.48
N ILE A 539 -2.24 -4.76 27.01
CA ILE A 539 -0.81 -4.45 26.99
C ILE A 539 -0.13 -4.74 28.34
#